data_bc764ee4fffbc700844abfad4aadc8b8
#
_entry.id   bc764ee4fffbc700844abfad4aadc8b8
#
_cell.length_a   1.000
_cell.length_b   1.000
_cell.length_c   1.000
_cell.angle_alpha   90.00
_cell.angle_beta   90.00
_cell.angle_gamma   90.00
#
_symmetry.space_group_name_H-M   'P 1'
#
loop_
_entity.id
_entity.type
_entity.pdbx_description
1 polymer ?
#
loop_
_entity_poly.entity_id
_entity_poly.type
_entity_poly.pdbx_seq_one_letter_code
_entity_poly.pdbx_strand_id
1 'polypeptide(L)'
;MNAVEIESAISDLAQQPFDPAEFPYAFLEAFGNKSTTIKRLRSGTSNKSDFSGSWGGVLQTNNIHIAVAEAGAVTETLAALKASPATTRAKAKFVLATDGEMLARISHEEGSMRKEEAA
;
A
#
# COMPACT_ATOMS: atom_id res chain seq x y z
N MET A 1 -12.86 -1.31 -3.09
CA MET A 1 -12.03 -1.34 -1.86
C MET A 1 -12.62 -0.35 -0.87
N ASN A 2 -12.78 -0.76 0.39
CA ASN A 2 -13.28 0.09 1.45
C ASN A 2 -12.46 -0.13 2.74
N ALA A 3 -12.70 0.71 3.75
CA ALA A 3 -11.92 0.67 4.99
C ALA A 3 -12.04 -0.68 5.72
N VAL A 4 -13.21 -1.29 5.72
CA VAL A 4 -13.42 -2.59 6.38
C VAL A 4 -12.61 -3.69 5.70
N GLU A 5 -12.61 -3.72 4.39
CA GLU A 5 -11.84 -4.70 3.62
C GLU A 5 -10.33 -4.52 3.82
N ILE A 6 -9.87 -3.26 3.87
CA ILE A 6 -8.46 -2.96 4.14
C ILE A 6 -8.07 -3.46 5.54
N GLU A 7 -8.89 -3.18 6.55
CA GLU A 7 -8.63 -3.64 7.91
C GLU A 7 -8.60 -5.15 8.02
N SER A 8 -9.49 -5.84 7.32
CA SER A 8 -9.51 -7.30 7.28
C SER A 8 -8.23 -7.86 6.67
N ALA A 9 -7.79 -7.31 5.55
CA ALA A 9 -6.55 -7.71 4.89
C ALA A 9 -5.33 -7.49 5.79
N ILE A 10 -5.28 -6.34 6.48
CA ILE A 10 -4.20 -6.02 7.41
C ILE A 10 -4.19 -7.01 8.58
N SER A 11 -5.36 -7.34 9.12
CA SER A 11 -5.47 -8.29 10.23
C SER A 11 -4.97 -9.67 9.84
N ASP A 12 -5.29 -10.12 8.64
CA ASP A 12 -4.79 -11.40 8.12
C ASP A 12 -3.26 -11.39 7.99
N LEU A 13 -2.70 -10.32 7.46
CA LEU A 13 -1.26 -10.19 7.27
C LEU A 13 -0.50 -10.06 8.59
N ALA A 14 -1.12 -9.46 9.61
CA ALA A 14 -0.51 -9.28 10.92
C ALA A 14 -0.18 -10.62 11.61
N GLN A 15 -0.78 -11.70 11.16
CA GLN A 15 -0.51 -13.05 11.68
C GLN A 15 0.70 -13.71 11.04
N GLN A 16 1.30 -13.07 10.04
CA GLN A 16 2.42 -13.59 9.28
C GLN A 16 3.68 -12.78 9.55
N PRO A 17 4.88 -13.38 9.37
CA PRO A 17 6.12 -12.62 9.44
C PRO A 17 6.12 -11.49 8.42
N PHE A 18 6.60 -10.32 8.82
CA PHE A 18 6.66 -9.17 7.94
C PHE A 18 7.83 -9.28 6.96
N ASP A 19 7.54 -9.24 5.66
CA ASP A 19 8.52 -9.20 4.60
C ASP A 19 8.31 -7.92 3.80
N PRO A 20 9.20 -6.92 3.93
CA PRO A 20 8.99 -5.63 3.26
C PRO A 20 8.92 -5.72 1.74
N ALA A 21 9.66 -6.64 1.12
CA ALA A 21 9.64 -6.80 -0.33
C ALA A 21 8.32 -7.40 -0.83
N GLU A 22 7.68 -8.22 -0.02
CA GLU A 22 6.47 -8.95 -0.38
C GLU A 22 5.18 -8.31 0.12
N PHE A 23 5.27 -7.43 1.12
CA PHE A 23 4.08 -6.88 1.77
C PHE A 23 3.03 -6.30 0.80
N PRO A 24 3.41 -5.44 -0.18
CA PRO A 24 2.40 -4.88 -1.08
C PRO A 24 1.63 -5.94 -1.86
N TYR A 25 2.32 -6.99 -2.30
CA TYR A 25 1.70 -8.07 -3.06
C TYR A 25 0.85 -8.96 -2.17
N ALA A 26 1.35 -9.27 -0.97
CA ALA A 26 0.60 -10.05 0.01
C ALA A 26 -0.68 -9.32 0.43
N PHE A 27 -0.60 -8.00 0.61
CA PHE A 27 -1.76 -7.18 0.91
C PHE A 27 -2.81 -7.25 -0.19
N LEU A 28 -2.39 -7.07 -1.45
CA LEU A 28 -3.30 -7.12 -2.58
C LEU A 28 -3.91 -8.50 -2.77
N GLU A 29 -3.15 -9.56 -2.51
CA GLU A 29 -3.65 -10.93 -2.55
C GLU A 29 -4.70 -11.17 -1.45
N ALA A 30 -4.42 -10.75 -0.22
CA ALA A 30 -5.36 -10.85 0.89
C ALA A 30 -6.63 -10.05 0.61
N PHE A 31 -6.51 -9.01 -0.16
CA PHE A 31 -7.62 -8.15 -0.57
C PHE A 31 -8.49 -8.78 -1.67
N GLY A 32 -8.04 -9.85 -2.30
CA GLY A 32 -8.80 -10.57 -3.32
C GLY A 32 -8.33 -10.42 -4.75
N ASN A 33 -7.17 -9.79 -4.98
CA ASN A 33 -6.63 -9.69 -6.33
C ASN A 33 -6.15 -11.06 -6.82
N LYS A 34 -6.38 -11.32 -8.11
CA LYS A 34 -5.99 -12.59 -8.74
C LYS A 34 -4.49 -12.69 -8.90
N SER A 35 -3.97 -13.92 -8.94
CA SER A 35 -2.54 -14.16 -9.10
C SER A 35 -1.97 -13.56 -10.40
N THR A 36 -2.74 -13.53 -11.47
CA THR A 36 -2.30 -12.90 -12.73
C THR A 36 -2.12 -11.39 -12.56
N THR A 37 -3.01 -10.73 -11.82
CA THR A 37 -2.89 -9.30 -11.52
C THR A 37 -1.64 -9.03 -10.68
N ILE A 38 -1.41 -9.83 -9.65
CA ILE A 38 -0.23 -9.73 -8.79
C ILE A 38 1.05 -9.93 -9.60
N LYS A 39 1.07 -10.91 -10.49
CA LYS A 39 2.21 -11.16 -11.37
C LYS A 39 2.56 -9.96 -12.23
N ARG A 40 1.56 -9.29 -12.80
CA ARG A 40 1.78 -8.10 -13.63
C ARG A 40 2.35 -6.94 -12.82
N LEU A 41 1.85 -6.75 -11.61
CA LEU A 41 2.38 -5.72 -10.72
C LEU A 41 3.83 -6.04 -10.33
N ARG A 42 4.11 -7.27 -10.00
CA ARG A 42 5.45 -7.73 -9.60
C ARG A 42 6.46 -7.59 -10.74
N SER A 43 6.05 -7.83 -11.97
CA SER A 43 6.92 -7.68 -13.15
C SER A 43 7.12 -6.22 -13.57
N GLY A 44 6.34 -5.31 -13.00
CA GLY A 44 6.38 -3.89 -13.36
C GLY A 44 5.48 -3.51 -14.52
N THR A 45 4.84 -4.47 -15.19
CA THR A 45 4.04 -4.20 -16.39
C THR A 45 2.85 -3.29 -16.11
N SER A 46 2.16 -3.49 -14.99
CA SER A 46 1.01 -2.68 -14.62
C SER A 46 1.23 -1.84 -13.37
N ASN A 47 2.44 -1.83 -12.82
CA ASN A 47 2.78 -1.01 -11.67
C ASN A 47 3.05 0.42 -12.13
N LYS A 48 2.20 1.36 -11.67
CA LYS A 48 2.29 2.78 -12.05
C LYS A 48 3.02 3.64 -11.02
N SER A 49 3.64 3.01 -10.01
CA SER A 49 4.30 3.74 -8.93
C SER A 49 5.50 4.54 -9.42
N ASP A 50 5.64 5.75 -8.88
CA ASP A 50 6.82 6.60 -9.03
C ASP A 50 7.59 6.75 -7.71
N PHE A 51 7.20 5.98 -6.68
CA PHE A 51 7.87 6.05 -5.39
C PHE A 51 9.26 5.43 -5.46
N SER A 52 10.28 6.18 -5.04
CA SER A 52 11.69 5.81 -5.15
C SER A 52 12.36 5.43 -3.82
N GLY A 53 11.57 5.15 -2.79
CA GLY A 53 12.11 4.71 -1.51
C GLY A 53 12.73 3.31 -1.58
N SER A 54 13.30 2.84 -0.45
CA SER A 54 14.12 1.64 -0.36
C SER A 54 13.53 0.38 -0.98
N TRP A 55 12.22 0.20 -0.86
CA TRP A 55 11.52 -0.99 -1.34
C TRP A 55 10.70 -0.70 -2.59
N GLY A 56 10.73 0.56 -3.07
CA GLY A 56 9.85 1.00 -4.15
C GLY A 56 8.40 1.04 -3.70
N GLY A 57 7.50 1.23 -4.64
CA GLY A 57 6.07 1.26 -4.37
C GLY A 57 5.31 0.37 -5.35
N VAL A 58 4.07 0.06 -5.00
CA VAL A 58 3.14 -0.64 -5.88
C VAL A 58 1.89 0.21 -6.03
N LEU A 59 1.61 0.64 -7.26
CA LEU A 59 0.45 1.47 -7.57
C LEU A 59 -0.44 0.75 -8.56
N GLN A 60 -1.62 0.34 -8.08
CA GLN A 60 -2.64 -0.27 -8.90
C GLN A 60 -3.66 0.80 -9.31
N THR A 61 -3.86 0.96 -10.61
CA THR A 61 -4.80 1.93 -11.19
C THR A 61 -6.19 1.77 -10.61
N ASN A 62 -6.83 2.89 -10.29
CA ASN A 62 -8.17 2.98 -9.71
C ASN A 62 -8.31 2.34 -8.33
N ASN A 63 -7.21 2.04 -7.66
CA ASN A 63 -7.24 1.29 -6.43
C ASN A 63 -6.34 1.91 -5.34
N ILE A 64 -5.07 1.53 -5.27
CA ILE A 64 -4.23 1.86 -4.13
C ILE A 64 -2.77 2.06 -4.52
N HIS A 65 -2.09 2.97 -3.83
CA HIS A 65 -0.65 3.13 -3.88
C HIS A 65 -0.06 2.70 -2.54
N ILE A 66 0.77 1.66 -2.55
CA ILE A 66 1.33 1.04 -1.34
C ILE A 66 2.85 1.18 -1.37
N ALA A 67 3.44 1.54 -0.24
CA ALA A 67 4.88 1.50 -0.07
C ALA A 67 5.25 1.01 1.33
N VAL A 68 6.39 0.33 1.42
CA VAL A 68 6.98 -0.03 2.70
C VAL A 68 8.05 1.00 3.04
N ALA A 69 7.94 1.56 4.24
CA ALA A 69 8.85 2.58 4.73
C ALA A 69 9.97 1.95 5.55
N GLU A 70 11.08 2.67 5.69
CA GLU A 70 12.09 2.36 6.67
C GLU A 70 11.53 2.59 8.08
N ALA A 71 12.14 1.98 9.08
CA ALA A 71 11.69 2.09 10.46
C ALA A 71 11.56 3.57 10.88
N GLY A 72 10.38 3.94 11.35
CA GLY A 72 10.08 5.29 11.80
C GLY A 72 9.71 6.28 10.70
N ALA A 73 9.72 5.89 9.42
CA ALA A 73 9.46 6.80 8.30
C ALA A 73 8.07 6.65 7.70
N VAL A 74 7.12 6.04 8.41
CA VAL A 74 5.77 5.75 7.90
C VAL A 74 5.01 7.02 7.51
N THR A 75 5.02 8.02 8.39
CA THR A 75 4.28 9.27 8.15
C THR A 75 4.83 10.02 6.94
N GLU A 76 6.15 10.09 6.82
CA GLU A 76 6.82 10.74 5.70
C GLU A 76 6.53 10.02 4.38
N THR A 77 6.57 8.69 4.41
CA THR A 77 6.28 7.86 3.25
C THR A 77 4.82 8.04 2.82
N LEU A 78 3.89 8.05 3.77
CA LEU A 78 2.48 8.28 3.45
C LEU A 78 2.28 9.64 2.79
N ALA A 79 2.92 10.68 3.32
CA ALA A 79 2.85 12.03 2.75
C ALA A 79 3.40 12.05 1.31
N ALA A 80 4.50 11.34 1.07
CA ALA A 80 5.09 11.25 -0.27
C ALA A 80 4.15 10.54 -1.25
N LEU A 81 3.51 9.45 -0.83
CA LEU A 81 2.53 8.74 -1.66
C LEU A 81 1.33 9.62 -1.98
N LYS A 82 0.83 10.34 -1.00
CA LYS A 82 -0.32 11.24 -1.16
C LYS A 82 0.00 12.38 -2.13
N ALA A 83 1.21 12.92 -2.07
CA ALA A 83 1.64 14.03 -2.92
C ALA A 83 2.10 13.57 -4.32
N SER A 84 2.26 12.28 -4.53
CA SER A 84 2.77 11.74 -5.80
C SER A 84 1.83 12.04 -6.96
N PRO A 85 2.36 12.61 -8.06
CA PRO A 85 1.56 12.80 -9.27
C PRO A 85 1.01 11.51 -9.85
N ALA A 86 1.73 10.39 -9.69
CA ALA A 86 1.29 9.09 -10.16
C ALA A 86 0.03 8.62 -9.42
N THR A 87 -0.07 8.88 -8.12
CA THR A 87 -1.26 8.57 -7.34
C THR A 87 -2.51 9.21 -7.94
N THR A 88 -2.41 10.49 -8.29
CA THR A 88 -3.51 11.24 -8.89
C THR A 88 -3.81 10.74 -10.30
N ARG A 89 -2.78 10.53 -11.13
CA ARG A 89 -2.95 10.07 -12.50
C ARG A 89 -3.58 8.69 -12.60
N ALA A 90 -3.18 7.80 -11.71
CA ALA A 90 -3.73 6.45 -11.66
C ALA A 90 -5.07 6.37 -10.93
N LYS A 91 -5.55 7.49 -10.41
CA LYS A 91 -6.83 7.58 -9.68
C LYS A 91 -6.91 6.63 -8.50
N ALA A 92 -5.81 6.51 -7.75
CA ALA A 92 -5.78 5.68 -6.55
C ALA A 92 -6.75 6.24 -5.51
N LYS A 93 -7.55 5.37 -4.95
CA LYS A 93 -8.54 5.74 -3.92
C LYS A 93 -7.93 5.77 -2.53
N PHE A 94 -6.84 5.03 -2.33
CA PHE A 94 -6.17 4.90 -1.05
C PHE A 94 -4.66 5.00 -1.22
N VAL A 95 -3.97 5.44 -0.17
CA VAL A 95 -2.53 5.30 -0.03
C VAL A 95 -2.24 4.59 1.28
N LEU A 96 -1.23 3.75 1.29
CA LEU A 96 -0.90 2.90 2.42
C LEU A 96 0.61 2.84 2.60
N ALA A 97 1.07 3.09 3.82
CA ALA A 97 2.48 2.98 4.17
C ALA A 97 2.63 2.22 5.48
N THR A 98 3.66 1.38 5.56
CA THR A 98 3.99 0.64 6.78
C THR A 98 5.49 0.39 6.85
N ASP A 99 6.01 0.28 8.07
CA ASP A 99 7.39 -0.14 8.33
C ASP A 99 7.44 -1.52 9.02
N GLY A 100 6.31 -2.20 9.09
CA GLY A 100 6.18 -3.49 9.76
C GLY A 100 5.70 -3.38 11.22
N GLU A 101 5.85 -2.23 11.83
CA GLU A 101 5.40 -1.97 13.21
C GLU A 101 4.22 -1.03 13.24
N MET A 102 4.23 -0.02 12.36
CA MET A 102 3.15 0.95 12.25
C MET A 102 2.63 0.96 10.82
N LEU A 103 1.34 1.15 10.69
CA LEU A 103 0.70 1.30 9.40
C LEU A 103 -0.06 2.62 9.36
N ALA A 104 0.12 3.39 8.31
CA ALA A 104 -0.63 4.62 8.07
C ALA A 104 -1.27 4.56 6.69
N ARG A 105 -2.51 5.01 6.61
CA ARG A 105 -3.26 5.02 5.36
C ARG A 105 -4.15 6.23 5.28
N ILE A 106 -4.50 6.61 4.07
CA ILE A 106 -5.47 7.66 3.82
C ILE A 106 -6.39 7.24 2.68
N SER A 107 -7.68 7.54 2.83
CA SER A 107 -8.64 7.43 1.76
C SER A 107 -8.76 8.78 1.06
N HIS A 108 -8.50 8.81 -0.24
CA HIS A 108 -8.65 10.05 -1.02
C HIS A 108 -10.11 10.50 -1.10
N GLU A 109 -11.04 9.56 -0.98
CA GLU A 109 -12.47 9.89 -0.99
C GLU A 109 -12.91 10.58 0.29
N GLU A 110 -12.35 10.15 1.43
CA GLU A 110 -12.72 10.68 2.74
C GLU A 110 -11.78 11.80 3.22
N GLY A 111 -10.56 11.85 2.68
CA GLY A 111 -9.57 12.81 3.10
C GLY A 111 -9.03 12.61 4.52
N SER A 112 -9.32 11.49 5.14
CA SER A 112 -8.91 11.22 6.52
C SER A 112 -7.75 10.23 6.58
N MET A 113 -6.83 10.50 7.51
CA MET A 113 -5.66 9.66 7.74
C MET A 113 -5.86 8.81 8.99
N ARG A 114 -5.49 7.54 8.90
CA ARG A 114 -5.51 6.62 10.03
C ARG A 114 -4.14 6.01 10.24
N LYS A 115 -3.77 5.83 11.51
CA LYS A 115 -2.54 5.14 11.91
C LYS A 115 -2.90 3.97 12.81
N GLU A 116 -2.31 2.82 12.53
CA GLU A 116 -2.57 1.60 13.29
C GLU A 116 -1.26 0.86 13.50
N GLU A 117 -1.09 0.25 14.66
CA GLU A 117 0.05 -0.62 14.89
C GLU A 117 -0.18 -1.95 14.15
N ALA A 118 0.83 -2.38 13.41
CA ALA A 118 0.83 -3.70 12.81
C ALA A 118 1.23 -4.74 13.87
N ALA A 119 0.38 -5.69 14.09
CA ALA A 119 0.61 -6.70 15.11
C ALA A 119 1.72 -7.69 14.73
#